data_99f734051725a4b81b813633c9e331a1
#
_entry.id   99f734051725a4b81b813633c9e331a1
#
_cell.length_a   1.000
_cell.length_b   1.000
_cell.length_c   1.000
_cell.angle_alpha   90.00
_cell.angle_beta   90.00
_cell.angle_gamma   90.00
#
_symmetry.space_group_name_H-M   'P 1'
#
loop_
_entity.id
_entity.type
_entity.pdbx_description
1 polymer ?
#
loop_
_entity_poly.entity_id
_entity_poly.type
_entity_poly.pdbx_seq_one_letter_code
_entity_poly.pdbx_strand_id
1 'polypeptide(L)'
;TFRPNIQKITVKVDGKVKAGFDTPESAAAYQVIADMVKNGSGLHATNEEGFQAYLSGKLGMVCTTIGKRANFEKGAKFKVMASPFPAFGNKPTKIAAGGNFLMVFSKDAAKQKAAVEFIKYLESPEALAKWSTGTGYLPPRKGVADDPKGFKKLADENPNIKMALQEMNKVTKWASFPGSNGLQAEQLLIDARDIILSGKMSAKDALHQTAEKINKLL
;
A
#
# COMPACT_ATOMS: atom_id res chain seq x y z
N THR A 1 -0.48 1.71 4.51
CA THR A 1 0.40 2.86 4.81
C THR A 1 0.32 3.84 3.66
N PHE A 2 -0.42 4.93 3.82
CA PHE A 2 -0.53 5.98 2.81
C PHE A 2 0.84 6.68 2.70
N ARG A 3 1.46 6.61 1.52
CA ARG A 3 2.68 7.35 1.19
C ARG A 3 2.29 8.41 0.16
N PRO A 4 1.99 9.64 0.60
CA PRO A 4 1.59 10.67 -0.34
C PRO A 4 2.79 10.97 -1.25
N ASN A 5 2.63 10.73 -2.53
CA ASN A 5 3.41 11.22 -3.69
C ASN A 5 4.94 11.34 -3.49
N ILE A 6 5.58 10.47 -2.69
CA ILE A 6 7.03 10.40 -2.58
C ILE A 6 7.53 9.81 -3.88
N GLN A 7 7.98 10.65 -4.81
CA GLN A 7 8.43 10.21 -6.13
C GLN A 7 9.65 9.30 -6.05
N LYS A 8 10.52 9.54 -5.06
CA LYS A 8 11.70 8.70 -4.80
C LYS A 8 11.93 8.63 -3.29
N ILE A 9 11.88 7.43 -2.73
CA ILE A 9 12.20 7.23 -1.32
C ILE A 9 13.71 7.39 -1.07
N THR A 10 14.52 7.03 -2.06
CA THR A 10 15.98 7.21 -2.09
C THR A 10 16.44 7.81 -3.41
N VAL A 11 17.54 8.53 -3.36
CA VAL A 11 18.27 9.09 -4.51
C VAL A 11 19.76 8.72 -4.42
N LYS A 12 20.46 8.70 -5.55
CA LYS A 12 21.93 8.63 -5.57
C LYS A 12 22.50 10.02 -5.70
N VAL A 13 23.37 10.40 -4.78
CA VAL A 13 24.12 11.64 -4.79
C VAL A 13 25.59 11.28 -4.60
N ASP A 14 26.45 11.60 -5.55
CA ASP A 14 27.90 11.28 -5.55
C ASP A 14 28.17 9.80 -5.28
N GLY A 15 27.40 8.92 -5.94
CA GLY A 15 27.52 7.48 -5.79
C GLY A 15 26.92 6.88 -4.52
N LYS A 16 26.55 7.70 -3.53
CA LYS A 16 25.94 7.27 -2.28
C LYS A 16 24.41 7.32 -2.33
N VAL A 17 23.78 6.36 -1.68
CA VAL A 17 22.32 6.35 -1.52
C VAL A 17 21.96 7.31 -0.38
N LYS A 18 20.98 8.17 -0.62
CA LYS A 18 20.43 9.11 0.37
C LYS A 18 18.91 9.09 0.37
N ALA A 19 18.28 9.56 1.45
CA ALA A 19 16.85 9.82 1.51
C ALA A 19 16.44 10.83 0.42
N GLY A 20 15.45 10.48 -0.38
CA GLY A 20 14.98 11.28 -1.53
C GLY A 20 13.63 11.95 -1.31
N PHE A 21 13.07 11.86 -0.12
CA PHE A 21 11.73 12.37 0.21
C PHE A 21 11.75 13.75 0.91
N ASP A 22 12.92 14.27 1.26
CA ASP A 22 13.07 15.62 1.84
C ASP A 22 12.94 16.67 0.73
N THR A 23 11.71 16.93 0.32
CA THR A 23 11.37 17.86 -0.76
C THR A 23 10.15 18.69 -0.40
N PRO A 24 10.00 19.89 -0.98
CA PRO A 24 8.80 20.70 -0.80
C PRO A 24 7.50 19.99 -1.18
N GLU A 25 7.52 19.16 -2.23
CA GLU A 25 6.36 18.39 -2.70
C GLU A 25 5.96 17.32 -1.70
N SER A 26 6.93 16.64 -1.08
CA SER A 26 6.65 15.67 -0.02
C SER A 26 6.08 16.36 1.21
N ALA A 27 6.65 17.49 1.61
CA ALA A 27 6.14 18.26 2.74
C ALA A 27 4.71 18.75 2.48
N ALA A 28 4.42 19.29 1.30
CA ALA A 28 3.07 19.72 0.92
C ALA A 28 2.07 18.55 0.94
N ALA A 29 2.47 17.36 0.49
CA ALA A 29 1.60 16.20 0.49
C ALA A 29 1.26 15.70 1.91
N TYR A 30 2.23 15.72 2.83
CA TYR A 30 1.96 15.43 4.25
C TYR A 30 1.12 16.51 4.91
N GLN A 31 1.35 17.79 4.55
CA GLN A 31 0.61 18.91 5.11
C GLN A 31 -0.88 18.82 4.79
N VAL A 32 -1.27 18.43 3.57
CA VAL A 32 -2.69 18.22 3.22
C VAL A 32 -3.36 17.26 4.18
N ILE A 33 -2.71 16.13 4.51
CA ILE A 33 -3.27 15.14 5.45
C ILE A 33 -3.30 15.70 6.89
N ALA A 34 -2.25 16.40 7.29
CA ALA A 34 -2.21 17.05 8.61
C ALA A 34 -3.33 18.08 8.77
N ASP A 35 -3.59 18.87 7.72
CA ASP A 35 -4.68 19.85 7.70
C ASP A 35 -6.06 19.18 7.79
N MET A 36 -6.24 18.03 7.14
CA MET A 36 -7.46 17.23 7.28
C MET A 36 -7.68 16.75 8.72
N VAL A 37 -6.60 16.29 9.39
CA VAL A 37 -6.68 15.90 10.80
C VAL A 37 -6.99 17.12 11.69
N LYS A 38 -6.29 18.23 11.45
CA LYS A 38 -6.45 19.47 12.22
C LYS A 38 -7.86 20.07 12.12
N ASN A 39 -8.48 20.03 10.94
CA ASN A 39 -9.82 20.58 10.73
C ASN A 39 -10.96 19.58 11.01
N GLY A 40 -10.62 18.35 11.46
CA GLY A 40 -11.58 17.32 11.83
C GLY A 40 -12.17 16.52 10.65
N SER A 41 -11.75 16.78 9.40
CA SER A 41 -12.19 16.00 8.24
C SER A 41 -11.40 14.69 8.07
N GLY A 42 -10.27 14.51 8.76
CA GLY A 42 -9.45 13.33 8.77
C GLY A 42 -9.29 12.75 10.17
N LEU A 43 -9.26 11.41 10.26
CA LEU A 43 -9.00 10.70 11.51
C LEU A 43 -7.55 10.24 11.56
N HIS A 44 -6.79 10.66 12.57
CA HIS A 44 -5.49 10.10 12.91
C HIS A 44 -5.69 8.98 13.94
N ALA A 45 -5.57 7.75 13.50
CA ALA A 45 -5.81 6.55 14.30
C ALA A 45 -4.93 5.40 13.81
N THR A 46 -4.87 4.33 14.58
CA THR A 46 -4.31 3.05 14.11
C THR A 46 -5.15 2.47 12.98
N ASN A 47 -4.58 1.53 12.23
CA ASN A 47 -5.32 0.86 11.15
C ASN A 47 -6.60 0.19 11.66
N GLU A 48 -6.51 -0.47 12.81
CA GLU A 48 -7.67 -1.18 13.37
C GLU A 48 -8.77 -0.22 13.80
N GLU A 49 -8.44 0.83 14.54
CA GLU A 49 -9.40 1.86 14.94
C GLU A 49 -10.07 2.53 13.72
N GLY A 50 -9.28 2.85 12.68
CA GLY A 50 -9.79 3.41 11.44
C GLY A 50 -10.75 2.46 10.71
N PHE A 51 -10.46 1.15 10.68
CA PHE A 51 -11.35 0.16 10.07
C PHE A 51 -12.65 -0.01 10.86
N GLN A 52 -12.58 -0.04 12.19
CA GLN A 52 -13.77 -0.11 13.04
C GLN A 52 -14.61 1.17 12.90
N ALA A 53 -13.99 2.34 12.84
CA ALA A 53 -14.68 3.60 12.60
C ALA A 53 -15.40 3.62 11.23
N TYR A 54 -14.79 3.07 10.19
CA TYR A 54 -15.41 2.92 8.88
C TYR A 54 -16.58 1.93 8.92
N LEU A 55 -16.37 0.72 9.44
CA LEU A 55 -17.41 -0.32 9.53
C LEU A 55 -18.63 0.14 10.33
N SER A 56 -18.42 0.96 11.36
CA SER A 56 -19.49 1.54 12.16
C SER A 56 -20.18 2.77 11.54
N GLY A 57 -19.74 3.21 10.35
CA GLY A 57 -20.29 4.38 9.66
C GLY A 57 -19.85 5.74 10.22
N LYS A 58 -18.87 5.78 11.13
CA LYS A 58 -18.28 7.03 11.65
C LYS A 58 -17.35 7.71 10.65
N LEU A 59 -16.82 6.97 9.67
CA LEU A 59 -16.01 7.48 8.58
C LEU A 59 -16.77 7.28 7.26
N GLY A 60 -16.89 8.33 6.45
CA GLY A 60 -17.47 8.28 5.12
C GLY A 60 -16.55 7.64 4.08
N MET A 61 -15.23 7.72 4.29
CA MET A 61 -14.21 7.18 3.38
C MET A 61 -13.03 6.58 4.14
N VAL A 62 -12.40 5.56 3.54
CA VAL A 62 -11.12 5.01 3.99
C VAL A 62 -10.23 4.71 2.80
N CYS A 63 -8.98 5.15 2.86
CA CYS A 63 -7.95 4.79 1.87
C CYS A 63 -7.13 3.62 2.41
N THR A 64 -7.22 2.46 1.78
CA THR A 64 -6.54 1.26 2.26
C THR A 64 -6.26 0.26 1.12
N THR A 65 -5.74 -0.90 1.48
CA THR A 65 -5.48 -2.00 0.54
C THR A 65 -6.77 -2.64 0.04
N ILE A 66 -6.79 -3.06 -1.22
CA ILE A 66 -7.90 -3.82 -1.82
C ILE A 66 -8.19 -5.15 -1.06
N GLY A 67 -7.20 -5.72 -0.39
CA GLY A 67 -7.38 -6.91 0.45
C GLY A 67 -8.37 -6.73 1.61
N LYS A 68 -8.73 -5.50 1.99
CA LYS A 68 -9.76 -5.22 2.99
C LYS A 68 -11.17 -5.14 2.41
N ARG A 69 -11.32 -5.10 1.08
CA ARG A 69 -12.60 -4.96 0.40
C ARG A 69 -13.64 -5.99 0.87
N ALA A 70 -13.30 -7.26 0.83
CA ALA A 70 -14.23 -8.33 1.21
C ALA A 70 -14.71 -8.21 2.66
N ASN A 71 -13.82 -7.80 3.58
CA ASN A 71 -14.16 -7.58 4.97
C ASN A 71 -15.13 -6.40 5.14
N PHE A 72 -14.90 -5.32 4.40
CA PHE A 72 -15.78 -4.15 4.44
C PHE A 72 -17.15 -4.45 3.83
N GLU A 73 -17.21 -5.10 2.68
CA GLU A 73 -18.47 -5.48 2.03
C GLU A 73 -19.32 -6.42 2.91
N LYS A 74 -18.67 -7.31 3.67
CA LYS A 74 -19.33 -8.23 4.58
C LYS A 74 -19.73 -7.59 5.92
N GLY A 75 -18.89 -6.70 6.44
CA GLY A 75 -19.02 -6.17 7.82
C GLY A 75 -19.76 -4.85 7.93
N ALA A 76 -19.79 -4.03 6.88
CA ALA A 76 -20.45 -2.74 6.91
C ALA A 76 -21.99 -2.89 6.86
N LYS A 77 -22.68 -2.04 7.60
CA LYS A 77 -24.17 -1.96 7.57
C LYS A 77 -24.69 -1.01 6.49
N PHE A 78 -23.84 -0.61 5.57
CA PHE A 78 -24.13 0.28 4.45
C PHE A 78 -23.49 -0.26 3.18
N LYS A 79 -23.90 0.26 2.02
CA LYS A 79 -23.33 -0.12 0.74
C LYS A 79 -21.90 0.42 0.60
N VAL A 80 -20.93 -0.50 0.55
CA VAL A 80 -19.52 -0.17 0.30
C VAL A 80 -19.29 0.03 -1.19
N MET A 81 -18.68 1.16 -1.56
CA MET A 81 -18.29 1.46 -2.93
C MET A 81 -16.80 1.81 -2.98
N ALA A 82 -16.09 1.22 -3.93
CA ALA A 82 -14.72 1.59 -4.21
C ALA A 82 -14.65 2.68 -5.27
N SER A 83 -13.72 3.60 -5.11
CA SER A 83 -13.40 4.68 -6.03
C SER A 83 -11.92 4.60 -6.41
N PRO A 84 -11.52 5.11 -7.60
CA PRO A 84 -10.12 5.30 -7.91
C PRO A 84 -9.38 6.08 -6.83
N PHE A 85 -8.09 5.80 -6.68
CA PHE A 85 -7.27 6.52 -5.72
C PHE A 85 -7.20 8.01 -6.10
N PRO A 86 -7.40 8.94 -5.16
CA PRO A 86 -7.44 10.36 -5.47
C PRO A 86 -6.09 10.86 -6.01
N ALA A 87 -6.14 11.77 -6.95
CA ALA A 87 -4.97 12.46 -7.50
C ALA A 87 -4.74 13.79 -6.76
N PHE A 88 -3.48 14.21 -6.67
CA PHE A 88 -3.12 15.55 -6.22
C PHE A 88 -3.06 16.50 -7.42
N GLY A 89 -4.10 17.29 -7.62
CA GLY A 89 -4.22 18.18 -8.77
C GLY A 89 -4.11 17.39 -10.09
N ASN A 90 -3.31 17.87 -11.02
CA ASN A 90 -3.12 17.24 -12.33
C ASN A 90 -2.01 16.17 -12.37
N LYS A 91 -1.45 15.77 -11.21
CA LYS A 91 -0.38 14.77 -11.17
C LYS A 91 -0.96 13.35 -11.38
N PRO A 92 -0.29 12.50 -12.17
CA PRO A 92 -0.76 11.14 -12.39
C PRO A 92 -0.71 10.34 -11.08
N THR A 93 -1.78 9.62 -10.80
CA THR A 93 -1.85 8.71 -9.65
C THR A 93 -0.92 7.53 -9.85
N LYS A 94 -0.14 7.19 -8.82
CA LYS A 94 0.65 5.97 -8.74
C LYS A 94 0.28 5.22 -7.47
N ILE A 95 0.09 3.91 -7.58
CA ILE A 95 -0.31 3.05 -6.48
C ILE A 95 0.85 2.09 -6.18
N ALA A 96 1.38 2.13 -4.96
CA ALA A 96 2.45 1.23 -4.58
C ALA A 96 1.92 -0.22 -4.50
N ALA A 97 2.58 -1.14 -5.18
CA ALA A 97 2.28 -2.57 -5.08
C ALA A 97 2.68 -3.07 -3.69
N GLY A 98 1.69 -3.54 -2.94
CA GLY A 98 1.92 -4.36 -1.76
C GLY A 98 1.46 -5.77 -2.04
N GLY A 99 1.85 -6.73 -1.21
CA GLY A 99 1.40 -8.11 -1.39
C GLY A 99 2.18 -9.08 -0.52
N ASN A 100 1.92 -10.36 -0.78
CA ASN A 100 2.63 -11.46 -0.17
C ASN A 100 3.53 -12.10 -1.22
N PHE A 101 4.63 -12.67 -0.77
CA PHE A 101 5.53 -13.45 -1.61
C PHE A 101 6.08 -14.64 -0.82
N LEU A 102 6.49 -15.67 -1.55
CA LEU A 102 7.05 -16.89 -0.99
C LEU A 102 8.56 -16.90 -1.22
N MET A 103 9.31 -17.32 -0.21
CA MET A 103 10.76 -17.51 -0.29
C MET A 103 11.14 -18.90 0.18
N VAL A 104 12.10 -19.52 -0.51
CA VAL A 104 12.66 -20.83 -0.16
C VAL A 104 13.99 -20.61 0.56
N PHE A 105 14.06 -20.94 1.83
CA PHE A 105 15.26 -20.79 2.66
C PHE A 105 16.07 -22.10 2.82
N SER A 106 15.50 -23.25 2.44
CA SER A 106 16.19 -24.54 2.55
C SER A 106 17.46 -24.56 1.71
N LYS A 107 18.54 -25.13 2.26
CA LYS A 107 19.79 -25.44 1.51
C LYS A 107 19.80 -26.86 0.95
N ASP A 108 18.86 -27.70 1.31
CA ASP A 108 18.69 -29.07 0.81
C ASP A 108 18.05 -29.07 -0.56
N ALA A 109 18.71 -29.68 -1.55
CA ALA A 109 18.28 -29.65 -2.95
C ALA A 109 16.92 -30.35 -3.18
N ALA A 110 16.63 -31.44 -2.45
CA ALA A 110 15.36 -32.14 -2.59
C ALA A 110 14.21 -31.30 -2.04
N LYS A 111 14.42 -30.63 -0.89
CA LYS A 111 13.45 -29.71 -0.31
C LYS A 111 13.24 -28.47 -1.18
N GLN A 112 14.30 -27.92 -1.78
CA GLN A 112 14.16 -26.81 -2.74
C GLN A 112 13.30 -27.22 -3.92
N LYS A 113 13.55 -28.40 -4.52
CA LYS A 113 12.77 -28.91 -5.63
C LYS A 113 11.29 -29.08 -5.25
N ALA A 114 10.99 -29.69 -4.11
CA ALA A 114 9.63 -29.86 -3.60
C ALA A 114 8.93 -28.50 -3.35
N ALA A 115 9.64 -27.56 -2.76
CA ALA A 115 9.12 -26.20 -2.53
C ALA A 115 8.80 -25.48 -3.85
N VAL A 116 9.65 -25.62 -4.87
CA VAL A 116 9.39 -25.01 -6.19
C VAL A 116 8.16 -25.63 -6.85
N GLU A 117 7.97 -26.94 -6.78
CA GLU A 117 6.75 -27.58 -7.30
C GLU A 117 5.48 -27.10 -6.56
N PHE A 118 5.55 -26.94 -5.24
CA PHE A 118 4.45 -26.37 -4.47
C PHE A 118 4.16 -24.89 -4.86
N ILE A 119 5.20 -24.07 -5.06
CA ILE A 119 5.04 -22.69 -5.52
C ILE A 119 4.40 -22.65 -6.92
N LYS A 120 4.83 -23.52 -7.85
CA LYS A 120 4.22 -23.63 -9.17
C LYS A 120 2.72 -23.94 -9.10
N TYR A 121 2.31 -24.82 -8.19
CA TYR A 121 0.89 -25.09 -7.95
C TYR A 121 0.16 -23.85 -7.42
N LEU A 122 0.72 -23.15 -6.43
CA LEU A 122 0.12 -21.94 -5.87
C LEU A 122 -0.01 -20.80 -6.91
N GLU A 123 0.91 -20.76 -7.87
CA GLU A 123 0.91 -19.79 -8.98
C GLU A 123 0.07 -20.27 -10.18
N SER A 124 -0.61 -21.41 -10.07
CA SER A 124 -1.53 -21.88 -11.12
C SER A 124 -2.76 -20.96 -11.21
N PRO A 125 -3.39 -20.82 -12.38
CA PRO A 125 -4.60 -20.03 -12.52
C PRO A 125 -5.71 -20.41 -11.55
N GLU A 126 -5.90 -21.70 -11.30
CA GLU A 126 -6.89 -22.23 -10.36
C GLU A 126 -6.61 -21.77 -8.91
N ALA A 127 -5.39 -21.98 -8.41
CA ALA A 127 -5.01 -21.63 -7.06
C ALA A 127 -5.05 -20.10 -6.86
N LEU A 128 -4.58 -19.32 -7.83
CA LEU A 128 -4.64 -17.85 -7.78
C LEU A 128 -6.08 -17.33 -7.80
N ALA A 129 -6.96 -17.91 -8.61
CA ALA A 129 -8.39 -17.54 -8.61
C ALA A 129 -9.02 -17.81 -7.25
N LYS A 130 -8.76 -18.98 -6.65
CA LYS A 130 -9.22 -19.36 -5.32
C LYS A 130 -8.70 -18.41 -4.23
N TRP A 131 -7.39 -18.10 -4.29
CA TRP A 131 -6.76 -17.15 -3.37
C TRP A 131 -7.38 -15.76 -3.47
N SER A 132 -7.50 -15.21 -4.68
CA SER A 132 -8.03 -13.87 -4.92
C SER A 132 -9.50 -13.75 -4.51
N THR A 133 -10.30 -14.79 -4.75
CA THR A 133 -11.69 -14.85 -4.31
C THR A 133 -11.82 -14.90 -2.79
N GLY A 134 -10.99 -15.72 -2.13
CA GLY A 134 -11.07 -15.92 -0.68
C GLY A 134 -10.49 -14.76 0.14
N THR A 135 -9.47 -14.08 -0.37
CA THR A 135 -8.76 -13.01 0.36
C THR A 135 -9.20 -11.60 -0.02
N GLY A 136 -9.81 -11.41 -1.20
CA GLY A 136 -10.12 -10.11 -1.76
C GLY A 136 -8.97 -9.42 -2.49
N TYR A 137 -7.78 -10.03 -2.55
CA TYR A 137 -6.67 -9.52 -3.37
C TYR A 137 -6.96 -9.69 -4.86
N LEU A 138 -6.38 -8.81 -5.66
CA LEU A 138 -6.40 -8.98 -7.12
C LEU A 138 -5.39 -10.04 -7.55
N PRO A 139 -5.69 -10.82 -8.61
CA PRO A 139 -4.76 -11.83 -9.08
C PRO A 139 -3.49 -11.17 -9.66
N PRO A 140 -2.29 -11.61 -9.26
CA PRO A 140 -1.03 -11.01 -9.71
C PRO A 140 -0.67 -11.41 -11.14
N ARG A 141 -1.28 -12.47 -11.67
CA ARG A 141 -0.98 -13.04 -12.98
C ARG A 141 -2.00 -12.59 -14.02
N LYS A 142 -1.51 -12.06 -15.13
CA LYS A 142 -2.34 -11.79 -16.31
C LYS A 142 -3.02 -13.09 -16.78
N GLY A 143 -4.24 -12.98 -17.29
CA GLY A 143 -5.04 -14.12 -17.72
C GLY A 143 -5.91 -14.74 -16.61
N VAL A 144 -5.50 -14.68 -15.34
CA VAL A 144 -6.36 -15.12 -14.23
C VAL A 144 -7.54 -14.19 -14.03
N ALA A 145 -7.30 -12.87 -14.16
CA ALA A 145 -8.37 -11.86 -14.08
C ALA A 145 -9.39 -11.98 -15.21
N ASP A 146 -8.97 -12.50 -16.37
CA ASP A 146 -9.77 -12.61 -17.59
C ASP A 146 -10.41 -14.01 -17.76
N ASP A 147 -10.10 -14.96 -16.86
CA ASP A 147 -10.65 -16.33 -16.94
C ASP A 147 -12.17 -16.32 -16.65
N PRO A 148 -13.01 -16.63 -17.64
CA PRO A 148 -14.47 -16.57 -17.49
C PRO A 148 -15.04 -17.62 -16.53
N LYS A 149 -14.30 -18.70 -16.28
CA LYS A 149 -14.68 -19.76 -15.32
C LYS A 149 -14.17 -19.48 -13.89
N GLY A 150 -13.34 -18.47 -13.72
CA GLY A 150 -12.69 -18.14 -12.46
C GLY A 150 -12.99 -16.71 -11.99
N PHE A 151 -11.93 -15.93 -11.83
CA PHE A 151 -12.01 -14.61 -11.21
C PHE A 151 -12.80 -13.57 -12.00
N LYS A 152 -12.85 -13.70 -13.35
CA LYS A 152 -13.59 -12.77 -14.21
C LYS A 152 -15.07 -12.69 -13.84
N LYS A 153 -15.73 -13.84 -13.58
CA LYS A 153 -17.13 -13.86 -13.17
C LYS A 153 -17.35 -13.01 -11.90
N LEU A 154 -16.51 -13.20 -10.90
CA LEU A 154 -16.58 -12.41 -9.66
C LEU A 154 -16.35 -10.92 -9.92
N ALA A 155 -15.41 -10.58 -10.81
CA ALA A 155 -15.14 -9.19 -11.17
C ALA A 155 -16.30 -8.54 -11.94
N ASP A 156 -16.99 -9.28 -12.80
CA ASP A 156 -18.15 -8.78 -13.54
C ASP A 156 -19.36 -8.55 -12.62
N GLU A 157 -19.53 -9.38 -11.59
CA GLU A 157 -20.61 -9.28 -10.60
C GLU A 157 -20.34 -8.25 -9.49
N ASN A 158 -19.07 -7.87 -9.26
CA ASN A 158 -18.68 -6.94 -8.20
C ASN A 158 -18.03 -5.66 -8.75
N PRO A 159 -18.76 -4.53 -8.72
CA PRO A 159 -18.26 -3.26 -9.26
C PRO A 159 -17.00 -2.75 -8.56
N ASN A 160 -16.77 -3.10 -7.29
CA ASN A 160 -15.59 -2.69 -6.55
C ASN A 160 -14.34 -3.43 -7.04
N ILE A 161 -14.46 -4.72 -7.41
CA ILE A 161 -13.38 -5.48 -8.04
C ILE A 161 -13.09 -4.93 -9.43
N LYS A 162 -14.13 -4.69 -10.22
CA LYS A 162 -14.01 -4.14 -11.58
C LYS A 162 -13.28 -2.80 -11.57
N MET A 163 -13.64 -1.91 -10.65
CA MET A 163 -12.94 -0.62 -10.46
C MET A 163 -11.47 -0.84 -10.11
N ALA A 164 -11.16 -1.73 -9.16
CA ALA A 164 -9.78 -1.99 -8.75
C ALA A 164 -8.92 -2.58 -9.87
N LEU A 165 -9.48 -3.44 -10.73
CA LEU A 165 -8.79 -3.96 -11.91
C LEU A 165 -8.44 -2.86 -12.91
N GLN A 166 -9.29 -1.84 -13.08
CA GLN A 166 -9.00 -0.69 -13.94
C GLN A 166 -7.82 0.17 -13.44
N GLU A 167 -7.54 0.13 -12.14
CA GLU A 167 -6.42 0.84 -11.53
C GLU A 167 -5.07 0.09 -11.61
N MET A 168 -5.06 -1.17 -12.08
CA MET A 168 -3.84 -2.00 -12.14
C MET A 168 -2.72 -1.42 -13.00
N ASN A 169 -3.06 -0.63 -14.02
CA ASN A 169 -2.07 0.04 -14.86
C ASN A 169 -1.33 1.20 -14.15
N LYS A 170 -1.84 1.65 -13.01
CA LYS A 170 -1.23 2.70 -12.18
C LYS A 170 -0.31 2.12 -11.10
N VAL A 171 -0.28 0.78 -10.97
CA VAL A 171 0.53 0.10 -9.96
C VAL A 171 2.01 0.25 -10.28
N THR A 172 2.78 0.61 -9.27
CA THR A 172 4.23 0.77 -9.33
C THR A 172 4.92 -0.05 -8.24
N LYS A 173 6.21 -0.26 -8.38
CA LYS A 173 7.00 -1.02 -7.39
C LYS A 173 6.89 -0.39 -6.00
N TRP A 174 6.81 -1.22 -4.98
CA TRP A 174 7.02 -0.80 -3.61
C TRP A 174 8.45 -0.27 -3.46
N ALA A 175 8.58 0.95 -2.95
CA ALA A 175 9.88 1.51 -2.66
C ALA A 175 10.25 1.22 -1.20
N SER A 176 11.43 0.67 -0.98
CA SER A 176 12.00 0.40 0.35
C SER A 176 13.40 0.98 0.44
N PHE A 177 13.89 1.14 1.66
CA PHE A 177 15.28 1.53 1.89
C PHE A 177 16.19 0.31 1.73
N PRO A 178 17.35 0.44 1.06
CA PRO A 178 18.30 -0.64 0.91
C PRO A 178 19.09 -0.89 2.20
N GLY A 179 19.78 -2.04 2.24
CA GLY A 179 20.67 -2.41 3.33
C GLY A 179 20.00 -3.07 4.52
N SER A 180 20.78 -3.42 5.52
CA SER A 180 20.33 -4.14 6.72
C SER A 180 19.41 -3.31 7.63
N ASN A 181 19.51 -1.99 7.55
CA ASN A 181 18.74 -1.05 8.37
C ASN A 181 17.46 -0.55 7.69
N GLY A 182 17.04 -1.17 6.57
CA GLY A 182 15.90 -0.72 5.79
C GLY A 182 14.59 -0.63 6.58
N LEU A 183 14.31 -1.62 7.45
CA LEU A 183 13.13 -1.61 8.32
C LEU A 183 13.17 -0.50 9.36
N GLN A 184 14.35 -0.23 9.93
CA GLN A 184 14.53 0.89 10.88
C GLN A 184 14.30 2.24 10.19
N ALA A 185 14.80 2.41 8.96
CA ALA A 185 14.54 3.60 8.15
C ALA A 185 13.05 3.77 7.82
N GLU A 186 12.34 2.68 7.54
CA GLU A 186 10.88 2.74 7.36
C GLU A 186 10.14 3.14 8.64
N GLN A 187 10.55 2.64 9.80
CA GLN A 187 9.95 3.02 11.07
C GLN A 187 10.12 4.51 11.36
N LEU A 188 11.32 5.07 11.13
CA LEU A 188 11.55 6.52 11.27
C LEU A 188 10.61 7.36 10.39
N LEU A 189 10.27 6.88 9.19
CA LEU A 189 9.33 7.57 8.31
C LEU A 189 7.87 7.46 8.80
N ILE A 190 7.52 6.33 9.43
CA ILE A 190 6.23 6.16 10.11
C ILE A 190 6.11 7.10 11.30
N ASP A 191 7.15 7.18 12.13
CA ASP A 191 7.19 8.07 13.29
C ASP A 191 7.10 9.55 12.87
N ALA A 192 7.79 9.94 11.78
CA ALA A 192 7.66 11.28 11.21
C ALA A 192 6.22 11.61 10.81
N ARG A 193 5.52 10.67 10.17
CA ARG A 193 4.09 10.83 9.84
C ARG A 193 3.27 11.13 11.10
N ASP A 194 3.47 10.37 12.16
CA ASP A 194 2.68 10.52 13.39
C ASP A 194 2.99 11.85 14.11
N ILE A 195 4.23 12.32 14.06
CA ILE A 195 4.65 13.65 14.55
C ILE A 195 3.96 14.76 13.76
N ILE A 196 3.90 14.63 12.43
CA ILE A 196 3.25 15.61 11.54
C ILE A 196 1.74 15.61 11.78
N LEU A 197 1.10 14.45 11.77
CA LEU A 197 -0.36 14.34 11.92
C LEU A 197 -0.85 14.76 13.31
N SER A 198 -0.03 14.61 14.35
CA SER A 198 -0.33 15.11 15.69
C SER A 198 -0.08 16.62 15.86
N GLY A 199 0.44 17.31 14.83
CA GLY A 199 0.73 18.73 14.87
C GLY A 199 1.93 19.12 15.73
N LYS A 200 2.75 18.15 16.17
CA LYS A 200 3.94 18.40 17.01
C LYS A 200 5.07 19.07 16.25
N MET A 201 5.12 18.89 14.94
CA MET A 201 6.15 19.49 14.08
C MET A 201 5.58 19.74 12.68
N SER A 202 6.15 20.74 11.97
CA SER A 202 5.79 20.97 10.57
C SER A 202 6.19 19.78 9.70
N ALA A 203 5.48 19.54 8.61
CA ALA A 203 5.83 18.47 7.67
C ALA A 203 7.25 18.66 7.10
N LYS A 204 7.66 19.90 6.81
CA LYS A 204 8.98 20.23 6.31
C LYS A 204 10.07 19.82 7.31
N ASP A 205 9.95 20.27 8.57
CA ASP A 205 11.00 20.03 9.58
C ASP A 205 11.06 18.55 9.98
N ALA A 206 9.91 17.88 10.12
CA ALA A 206 9.85 16.47 10.44
C ALA A 206 10.49 15.60 9.35
N LEU A 207 10.20 15.87 8.07
CA LEU A 207 10.80 15.14 6.96
C LEU A 207 12.31 15.42 6.85
N HIS A 208 12.73 16.66 7.05
CA HIS A 208 14.15 17.02 7.02
C HIS A 208 14.94 16.27 8.11
N GLN A 209 14.52 16.36 9.38
CA GLN A 209 15.17 15.66 10.48
C GLN A 209 15.17 14.14 10.29
N THR A 210 14.11 13.60 9.72
CA THR A 210 13.99 12.17 9.43
C THR A 210 14.93 11.74 8.31
N ALA A 211 15.08 12.55 7.26
CA ALA A 211 16.04 12.31 6.19
C ALA A 211 17.48 12.29 6.71
N GLU A 212 17.85 13.22 7.61
CA GLU A 212 19.17 13.21 8.25
C GLU A 212 19.43 11.94 9.06
N LYS A 213 18.44 11.49 9.86
CA LYS A 213 18.54 10.23 10.63
C LYS A 213 18.68 9.01 9.71
N ILE A 214 17.88 8.94 8.65
CA ILE A 214 17.91 7.84 7.69
C ILE A 214 19.23 7.82 6.91
N ASN A 215 19.77 8.98 6.52
CA ASN A 215 21.05 9.06 5.82
C ASN A 215 22.23 8.52 6.65
N LYS A 216 22.11 8.44 7.98
CA LYS A 216 23.11 7.80 8.85
C LYS A 216 22.96 6.27 8.91
N LEU A 217 21.84 5.73 8.45
CA LEU A 217 21.55 4.30 8.42
C LEU A 217 21.86 3.67 7.05
N LEU A 218 21.87 4.47 5.97
CA LEU A 218 22.15 4.07 4.59
C LEU A 218 23.63 4.10 4.26
#